data_c500ef878747ff173f0ea2a2da18adf6
#
_entry.id   c500ef878747ff173f0ea2a2da18adf6
#
_cell.length_a   1.000
_cell.length_b   1.000
_cell.length_c   1.000
_cell.angle_alpha   90.00
_cell.angle_beta   90.00
_cell.angle_gamma   90.00
#
_symmetry.space_group_name_H-M   'P 1'
#
loop_
_entity.id
_entity.type
_entity.pdbx_description
1 polymer ?
#
loop_
_entity_poly.entity_id
_entity_poly.type
_entity_poly.pdbx_seq_one_letter_code
_entity_poly.pdbx_strand_id
1 'polypeptide(L)'
;MMNFKQEELTHDFFQTVRESFPEVELTDITPSPEDPNDLWINVTAPSDEEREFSLTDMVSGRSADILLEYGYLILIIPTRSHTVPA
;
A
#
# COMPACT_ATOMS: atom_id res chain seq x y z
N MET A 1 5.34 -1.68 16.74
CA MET A 1 3.87 -1.70 16.84
C MET A 1 3.30 -0.40 16.29
N MET A 2 2.24 -0.53 15.51
CA MET A 2 1.61 0.60 14.84
C MET A 2 0.83 1.43 15.88
N ASN A 3 1.04 2.76 15.88
CA ASN A 3 0.28 3.63 16.78
C ASN A 3 -1.08 3.99 16.15
N PHE A 4 -1.92 4.65 16.94
CA PHE A 4 -3.28 4.97 16.49
C PHE A 4 -3.29 5.81 15.21
N LYS A 5 -2.39 6.80 15.11
CA LYS A 5 -2.34 7.65 13.93
C LYS A 5 -1.91 6.87 12.69
N GLN A 6 -0.96 5.97 12.86
CA GLN A 6 -0.53 5.11 11.76
C GLN A 6 -1.67 4.20 11.29
N GLU A 7 -2.45 3.66 12.23
CA GLU A 7 -3.60 2.83 11.87
C GLU A 7 -4.63 3.62 11.08
N GLU A 8 -4.91 4.82 11.51
CA GLU A 8 -5.86 5.69 10.84
C GLU A 8 -5.39 6.03 9.43
N LEU A 9 -4.13 6.44 9.29
CA LEU A 9 -3.56 6.78 7.99
C LEU A 9 -3.53 5.57 7.05
N THR A 10 -3.20 4.41 7.59
CA THR A 10 -3.15 3.17 6.82
C THR A 10 -4.53 2.82 6.30
N HIS A 11 -5.53 2.89 7.16
CA HIS A 11 -6.91 2.59 6.79
C HIS A 11 -7.39 3.55 5.69
N ASP A 12 -7.19 4.84 5.90
CA ASP A 12 -7.63 5.86 4.94
C ASP A 12 -6.92 5.71 3.60
N PHE A 13 -5.64 5.41 3.63
CA PHE A 13 -4.85 5.23 2.42
C PHE A 13 -5.38 4.04 1.62
N PHE A 14 -5.59 2.92 2.31
CA PHE A 14 -6.10 1.72 1.64
C PHE A 14 -7.50 1.95 1.08
N GLN A 15 -8.37 2.63 1.83
CA GLN A 15 -9.72 2.93 1.35
C GLN A 15 -9.69 3.82 0.10
N THR A 16 -8.80 4.81 0.09
CA THR A 16 -8.64 5.68 -1.07
C THR A 16 -8.21 4.88 -2.30
N VAL A 17 -7.29 3.96 -2.11
CA VAL A 17 -6.83 3.10 -3.20
C VAL A 17 -7.97 2.21 -3.70
N ARG A 18 -8.74 1.63 -2.79
CA ARG A 18 -9.84 0.73 -3.19
C ARG A 18 -10.94 1.45 -3.93
N GLU A 19 -11.10 2.74 -3.73
CA GLU A 19 -12.10 3.50 -4.48
C GLU A 19 -11.79 3.52 -5.96
N SER A 20 -10.51 3.58 -6.31
CA SER A 20 -10.07 3.58 -7.70
C SER A 20 -9.72 2.19 -8.21
N PHE A 21 -9.35 1.30 -7.31
CA PHE A 21 -8.90 -0.06 -7.64
C PHE A 21 -9.63 -1.07 -6.75
N PRO A 22 -10.93 -1.28 -6.99
CA PRO A 22 -11.72 -2.16 -6.13
C PRO A 22 -11.30 -3.63 -6.19
N GLU A 23 -10.53 -3.99 -7.19
CA GLU A 23 -10.01 -5.35 -7.33
C GLU A 23 -8.85 -5.65 -6.38
N VAL A 24 -8.26 -4.60 -5.78
CA VAL A 24 -7.13 -4.77 -4.89
C VAL A 24 -7.60 -5.22 -3.52
N GLU A 25 -6.96 -6.24 -2.98
CA GLU A 25 -7.31 -6.77 -1.65
C GLU A 25 -6.09 -6.71 -0.74
N LEU A 26 -6.36 -6.42 0.52
CA LEU A 26 -5.31 -6.39 1.53
C LEU A 26 -4.86 -7.82 1.86
N THR A 27 -3.55 -8.04 1.79
CA THR A 27 -2.98 -9.32 2.20
C THR A 27 -2.51 -9.24 3.64
N ASP A 28 -1.62 -8.30 3.94
CA ASP A 28 -1.19 -8.05 5.30
C ASP A 28 -0.50 -6.69 5.38
N ILE A 29 -0.17 -6.28 6.60
CA ILE A 29 0.56 -5.05 6.84
C ILE A 29 1.79 -5.44 7.64
N THR A 30 2.97 -5.09 7.12
CA THR A 30 4.23 -5.45 7.74
C THR A 30 5.10 -4.21 7.94
N PRO A 31 5.97 -4.21 8.95
CA PRO A 31 6.95 -3.14 9.05
C PRO A 31 8.00 -3.28 7.96
N SER A 32 8.57 -2.16 7.57
CA SER A 32 9.68 -2.19 6.61
C SER A 32 10.88 -2.89 7.24
N PRO A 33 11.59 -3.71 6.47
CA PRO A 33 12.80 -4.35 7.02
C PRO A 33 13.90 -3.36 7.38
N GLU A 34 13.87 -2.15 6.80
CA GLU A 34 14.89 -1.15 7.07
C GLU A 34 14.56 -0.27 8.27
N ASP A 35 13.27 -0.01 8.49
CA ASP A 35 12.84 0.86 9.57
C ASP A 35 11.49 0.38 10.08
N PRO A 36 11.40 -0.09 11.34
CA PRO A 36 10.13 -0.61 11.86
C PRO A 36 9.05 0.45 12.01
N ASN A 37 9.39 1.74 11.91
CA ASN A 37 8.38 2.80 11.92
C ASN A 37 7.73 2.99 10.56
N ASP A 38 8.33 2.47 9.51
CA ASP A 38 7.76 2.52 8.17
C ASP A 38 6.88 1.29 7.97
N LEU A 39 5.78 1.46 7.25
CA LEU A 39 4.82 0.38 7.08
C LEU A 39 4.64 0.04 5.61
N TRP A 40 4.54 -1.24 5.34
CA TRP A 40 4.21 -1.76 4.02
C TRP A 40 2.83 -2.39 4.08
N ILE A 41 1.91 -1.86 3.27
CA ILE A 41 0.59 -2.46 3.11
C ILE A 41 0.68 -3.37 1.89
N ASN A 42 0.69 -4.66 2.13
CA ASN A 42 0.82 -5.64 1.05
C ASN A 42 -0.56 -5.96 0.50
N VAL A 43 -0.71 -5.83 -0.80
CA VAL A 43 -2.00 -6.02 -1.45
C VAL A 43 -1.82 -6.89 -2.69
N THR A 44 -2.92 -7.43 -3.18
CA THR A 44 -2.90 -8.16 -4.44
C THR A 44 -2.77 -7.15 -5.58
N ALA A 45 -1.94 -7.47 -6.56
CA ALA A 45 -1.77 -6.59 -7.71
C ALA A 45 -2.97 -6.75 -8.67
N PRO A 46 -3.34 -5.67 -9.37
CA PRO A 46 -4.29 -5.82 -10.46
C PRO A 46 -3.75 -6.78 -11.52
N SER A 47 -4.63 -7.46 -12.21
CA SER A 47 -4.21 -8.40 -13.24
C SER A 47 -3.74 -7.70 -14.52
N ASP A 48 -4.15 -6.46 -14.72
CA ASP A 48 -3.81 -5.66 -15.88
C ASP A 48 -2.59 -4.80 -15.58
N GLU A 49 -1.56 -4.89 -16.40
CA GLU A 49 -0.33 -4.12 -16.20
C GLU A 49 -0.57 -2.63 -16.19
N GLU A 50 -1.46 -2.13 -17.05
CA GLU A 50 -1.74 -0.70 -17.07
C GLU A 50 -2.36 -0.23 -15.78
N ARG A 51 -3.23 -1.04 -15.22
CA ARG A 51 -3.83 -0.71 -13.92
C ARG A 51 -2.80 -0.79 -12.80
N GLU A 52 -1.86 -1.71 -12.91
CA GLU A 52 -0.79 -1.82 -11.93
C GLU A 52 0.11 -0.57 -11.97
N PHE A 53 0.42 -0.07 -13.15
CA PHE A 53 1.16 1.19 -13.29
C PHE A 53 0.39 2.35 -12.69
N SER A 54 -0.89 2.44 -12.99
CA SER A 54 -1.74 3.50 -12.44
C SER A 54 -1.79 3.42 -10.92
N LEU A 55 -1.88 2.22 -10.38
CA LEU A 55 -1.88 2.00 -8.93
C LEU A 55 -0.57 2.49 -8.32
N THR A 56 0.55 2.10 -8.91
CA THR A 56 1.87 2.49 -8.41
C THR A 56 2.04 4.00 -8.43
N ASP A 57 1.59 4.64 -9.49
CA ASP A 57 1.68 6.09 -9.62
C ASP A 57 0.84 6.79 -8.55
N MET A 58 -0.38 6.33 -8.34
CA MET A 58 -1.26 6.88 -7.30
C MET A 58 -0.67 6.67 -5.92
N VAL A 59 -0.16 5.49 -5.65
CA VAL A 59 0.43 5.15 -4.37
C VAL A 59 1.64 6.02 -4.08
N SER A 60 2.50 6.23 -5.07
CA SER A 60 3.69 7.06 -4.89
C SER A 60 3.32 8.48 -4.49
N GLY A 61 2.33 9.06 -5.15
CA GLY A 61 1.88 10.41 -4.83
C GLY A 61 1.30 10.50 -3.42
N ARG A 62 0.45 9.56 -3.05
CA ARG A 62 -0.17 9.55 -1.73
C ARG A 62 0.84 9.29 -0.62
N SER A 63 1.77 8.37 -0.85
CA SER A 63 2.83 8.07 0.12
C SER A 63 3.67 9.31 0.41
N ALA A 64 4.02 10.05 -0.64
CA ALA A 64 4.78 11.27 -0.48
C ALA A 64 4.01 12.31 0.32
N ASP A 65 2.72 12.46 0.06
CA ASP A 65 1.86 13.39 0.78
C ASP A 65 1.80 13.05 2.26
N ILE A 66 1.63 11.78 2.58
CA ILE A 66 1.55 11.33 3.97
C ILE A 66 2.89 11.56 4.68
N LEU A 67 3.99 11.26 4.00
CA LEU A 67 5.30 11.47 4.58
C LEU A 67 5.55 12.95 4.87
N LEU A 68 5.22 13.82 3.94
CA LEU A 68 5.44 15.26 4.11
C LEU A 68 4.53 15.85 5.18
N GLU A 69 3.31 15.37 5.29
CA GLU A 69 2.33 15.94 6.21
C GLU A 69 2.44 15.37 7.62
N TYR A 70 2.68 14.06 7.73
CA TYR A 70 2.63 13.38 9.03
C TYR A 70 3.97 12.78 9.47
N GLY A 71 4.93 12.72 8.57
CA GLY A 71 6.25 12.15 8.89
C GLY A 71 6.28 10.62 8.93
N TYR A 72 5.25 9.96 8.44
CA TYR A 72 5.21 8.50 8.37
C TYR A 72 5.37 8.03 6.94
N LEU A 73 6.25 7.05 6.72
CA LEU A 73 6.36 6.44 5.41
C LEU A 73 5.47 5.20 5.39
N ILE A 74 4.44 5.25 4.56
CA ILE A 74 3.51 4.14 4.40
C ILE A 74 3.43 3.86 2.90
N LEU A 75 3.76 2.63 2.52
CA LEU A 75 3.77 2.22 1.12
C LEU A 75 2.75 1.12 0.91
N ILE A 76 2.13 1.14 -0.25
CA ILE A 76 1.30 0.03 -0.69
C ILE A 76 2.10 -0.76 -1.70
N ILE A 77 2.32 -2.03 -1.40
CA ILE A 77 3.16 -2.90 -2.20
C ILE A 77 2.28 -3.91 -2.91
N PRO A 78 2.06 -3.76 -4.22
CA PRO A 78 1.29 -4.75 -4.95
C PRO A 78 2.14 -5.99 -5.18
N THR A 79 1.59 -7.14 -4.83
CA THR A 79 2.27 -8.41 -5.06
C THR A 79 1.38 -9.26 -5.92
N ARG A 80 1.96 -9.88 -6.93
CA ARG A 80 1.20 -10.78 -7.76
C ARG A 80 1.03 -12.09 -7.02
N SER A 81 -0.18 -12.55 -6.99
CA SER A 81 -0.46 -13.87 -6.50
C SER A 81 0.23 -14.84 -7.42
N HIS A 82 1.36 -15.31 -6.99
CA HIS A 82 2.19 -16.11 -7.83
C HIS A 82 1.87 -17.55 -7.60
N THR A 83 0.86 -17.98 -8.22
CA THR A 83 0.72 -19.39 -8.31
C THR A 83 1.79 -19.81 -9.23
N VAL A 84 2.79 -20.27 -8.68
CA VAL A 84 3.79 -20.83 -9.47
C VAL A 84 3.18 -21.92 -10.25
N PRO A 85 3.11 -21.75 -11.48
CA PRO A 85 2.87 -22.92 -12.26
C PRO A 85 4.07 -23.73 -12.03
N ALA A 86 3.90 -24.67 -11.58
CA ALA A 86 5.03 -25.53 -11.57
C ALA A 86 5.95 -25.22 -12.70
#